data_d8f22edb0ba32cc407c8acba172b4ef3
#
_entry.id   d8f22edb0ba32cc407c8acba172b4ef3
#
_cell.length_a   1.000
_cell.length_b   1.000
_cell.length_c   1.000
_cell.angle_alpha   90.00
_cell.angle_beta   90.00
_cell.angle_gamma   90.00
#
_symmetry.space_group_name_H-M   'P 1'
#
loop_
_entity.id
_entity.type
_entity.pdbx_description
1 polymer ?
#
loop_
_entity_poly.entity_id
_entity_poly.type
_entity_poly.pdbx_seq_one_letter_code
_entity_poly.pdbx_strand_id
1 'polypeptide(L)'
;MFTQSVKSIMDARKLILVPGTMSVRESAELMKSKRYGAVLVTEGDELLGIFTERDAVFRVIAARLDPETTKLAEVMTKSPQTISSEKTFGHAMLMMHEGGFRHVPVIDHGKLVGMVSSRNALDPDLEEFVFEERRRKHLIETR
;
A
#
# COMPACT_ATOMS: atom_id res chain seq x y z
N MET A 1 -13.47 11.22 -9.86
CA MET A 1 -12.46 10.38 -9.16
C MET A 1 -11.03 10.85 -9.45
N PHE A 2 -10.60 10.90 -10.69
CA PHE A 2 -9.21 11.25 -11.02
C PHE A 2 -8.82 12.70 -10.72
N THR A 3 -9.78 13.60 -10.57
CA THR A 3 -9.55 15.00 -10.21
C THR A 3 -9.49 15.23 -8.70
N GLN A 4 -9.87 14.25 -7.89
CA GLN A 4 -9.79 14.33 -6.44
C GLN A 4 -8.34 14.35 -5.99
N SER A 5 -8.06 15.02 -4.87
CA SER A 5 -6.72 15.03 -4.30
C SER A 5 -6.35 13.66 -3.75
N VAL A 6 -5.06 13.34 -3.81
CA VAL A 6 -4.51 12.14 -3.18
C VAL A 6 -4.89 12.10 -1.69
N LYS A 7 -4.82 13.26 -1.02
CA LYS A 7 -5.16 13.39 0.40
C LYS A 7 -6.57 12.88 0.72
N SER A 8 -7.54 13.09 -0.17
CA SER A 8 -8.93 12.66 0.06
C SER A 8 -9.16 11.17 -0.17
N ILE A 9 -8.26 10.50 -0.88
CA ILE A 9 -8.40 9.10 -1.28
C ILE A 9 -7.43 8.19 -0.55
N MET A 10 -6.25 8.68 -0.18
CA MET A 10 -5.19 7.89 0.44
C MET A 10 -5.66 7.19 1.70
N ASP A 11 -5.05 6.04 1.96
CA ASP A 11 -5.26 5.32 3.21
C ASP A 11 -4.17 5.71 4.21
N ALA A 12 -4.54 6.49 5.22
CA ALA A 12 -3.64 6.87 6.30
C ALA A 12 -3.59 5.84 7.43
N ARG A 13 -4.59 4.94 7.50
CA ARG A 13 -4.72 3.97 8.60
C ARG A 13 -3.95 2.69 8.37
N LYS A 14 -3.60 2.38 7.12
CA LYS A 14 -2.95 1.11 6.74
C LYS A 14 -1.44 1.25 6.51
N LEU A 15 -0.82 2.31 7.01
CA LEU A 15 0.63 2.42 6.94
C LEU A 15 1.29 1.39 7.84
N ILE A 16 2.09 0.51 7.25
CA ILE A 16 2.90 -0.47 7.97
C ILE A 16 4.35 -0.03 7.82
N LEU A 17 4.91 0.53 8.87
CA LEU A 17 6.29 1.03 8.90
C LEU A 17 7.17 0.02 9.64
N VAL A 18 8.22 -0.44 8.99
CA VAL A 18 9.10 -1.49 9.51
C VAL A 18 10.57 -1.15 9.28
N PRO A 19 11.49 -1.67 10.10
CA PRO A 19 12.92 -1.49 9.85
C PRO A 19 13.40 -2.42 8.73
N GLY A 20 14.48 -2.03 8.05
CA GLY A 20 15.11 -2.85 7.01
C GLY A 20 15.72 -4.15 7.51
N THR A 21 15.94 -4.26 8.82
CA THR A 21 16.43 -5.48 9.48
C THR A 21 15.38 -6.55 9.67
N MET A 22 14.11 -6.22 9.48
CA MET A 22 13.01 -7.19 9.57
C MET A 22 13.16 -8.26 8.50
N SER A 23 12.90 -9.53 8.86
CA SER A 23 12.90 -10.61 7.87
C SER A 23 11.72 -10.52 6.91
N VAL A 24 11.88 -11.06 5.72
CA VAL A 24 10.78 -11.20 4.75
C VAL A 24 9.60 -11.94 5.39
N ARG A 25 9.87 -12.99 6.16
CA ARG A 25 8.83 -13.80 6.82
C ARG A 25 8.00 -12.96 7.78
N GLU A 26 8.63 -12.18 8.65
CA GLU A 26 7.91 -11.31 9.59
C GLU A 26 7.07 -10.28 8.85
N SER A 27 7.60 -9.68 7.78
CA SER A 27 6.84 -8.71 6.99
C SER A 27 5.63 -9.34 6.32
N ALA A 28 5.78 -10.57 5.79
CA ALA A 28 4.67 -11.30 5.20
C ALA A 28 3.57 -11.62 6.22
N GLU A 29 3.94 -11.96 7.44
CA GLU A 29 2.98 -12.17 8.52
C GLU A 29 2.21 -10.89 8.88
N LEU A 30 2.88 -9.75 8.91
CA LEU A 30 2.24 -8.45 9.11
C LEU A 30 1.27 -8.11 7.98
N MET A 31 1.68 -8.31 6.73
CA MET A 31 0.83 -8.07 5.56
C MET A 31 -0.42 -8.94 5.61
N LYS A 32 -0.27 -10.21 5.97
CA LYS A 32 -1.38 -11.13 6.15
C LYS A 32 -2.34 -10.68 7.25
N SER A 33 -1.81 -10.35 8.43
CA SER A 33 -2.61 -9.96 9.58
C SER A 33 -3.37 -8.65 9.35
N LYS A 34 -2.75 -7.69 8.67
CA LYS A 34 -3.34 -6.40 8.35
C LYS A 34 -4.08 -6.37 7.02
N ARG A 35 -4.04 -7.46 6.26
CA ARG A 35 -4.64 -7.59 4.93
C ARG A 35 -4.23 -6.46 3.99
N TYR A 36 -2.93 -6.18 3.97
CA TYR A 36 -2.37 -5.12 3.16
C TYR A 36 -1.11 -5.61 2.44
N GLY A 37 -1.02 -5.34 1.14
CA GLY A 37 0.00 -5.90 0.26
C GLY A 37 1.31 -5.14 0.19
N ALA A 38 1.58 -4.21 1.11
CA ALA A 38 2.81 -3.43 1.09
C ALA A 38 3.23 -3.02 2.49
N VAL A 39 4.53 -2.99 2.73
CA VAL A 39 5.15 -2.39 3.91
C VAL A 39 6.15 -1.34 3.47
N LEU A 40 6.29 -0.29 4.25
CA LEU A 40 7.27 0.77 4.03
C LEU A 40 8.45 0.57 4.98
N VAL A 41 9.64 0.56 4.42
CA VAL A 41 10.87 0.42 5.19
C VAL A 41 11.36 1.81 5.54
N THR A 42 11.46 2.08 6.84
CA THR A 42 11.85 3.39 7.35
C THR A 42 13.00 3.26 8.36
N GLU A 43 13.75 4.34 8.50
CA GLU A 43 14.72 4.54 9.55
C GLU A 43 14.49 5.93 10.14
N GLY A 44 13.99 5.98 11.38
CA GLY A 44 13.48 7.23 11.94
C GLY A 44 12.33 7.75 11.07
N ASP A 45 12.44 9.00 10.62
CA ASP A 45 11.44 9.62 9.73
C ASP A 45 11.76 9.43 8.23
N GLU A 46 12.86 8.75 7.91
CA GLU A 46 13.31 8.56 6.53
C GLU A 46 12.71 7.32 5.90
N LEU A 47 12.09 7.49 4.73
CA LEU A 47 11.60 6.39 3.91
C LEU A 47 12.75 5.83 3.09
N LEU A 48 13.15 4.58 3.38
CA LEU A 48 14.25 3.91 2.69
C LEU A 48 13.78 3.05 1.52
N GLY A 49 12.62 2.43 1.64
CA GLY A 49 12.17 1.50 0.63
C GLY A 49 10.72 1.07 0.80
N ILE A 50 10.25 0.30 -0.17
CA ILE A 50 8.95 -0.36 -0.14
C ILE A 50 9.13 -1.84 -0.46
N PHE A 51 8.40 -2.69 0.24
CA PHE A 51 8.35 -4.12 -0.02
C PHE A 51 6.90 -4.55 -0.17
N THR A 52 6.58 -5.18 -1.29
CA THR A 52 5.21 -5.56 -1.65
C THR A 52 5.09 -7.08 -1.77
N GLU A 53 3.84 -7.57 -1.82
CA GLU A 53 3.55 -8.98 -2.09
C GLU A 53 4.15 -9.43 -3.44
N ARG A 54 4.22 -8.54 -4.43
CA ARG A 54 4.90 -8.82 -5.71
C ARG A 54 6.39 -9.02 -5.52
N ASP A 55 7.04 -8.21 -4.70
CA ASP A 55 8.45 -8.39 -4.35
C ASP A 55 8.69 -9.72 -3.65
N ALA A 56 7.79 -10.12 -2.76
CA ALA A 56 7.88 -11.42 -2.08
C ALA A 56 7.88 -12.58 -3.08
N VAL A 57 7.02 -12.52 -4.09
CA VAL A 57 6.96 -13.57 -5.12
C VAL A 57 8.17 -13.53 -6.05
N PHE A 58 8.50 -12.37 -6.61
CA PHE A 58 9.52 -12.28 -7.66
C PHE A 58 10.94 -12.17 -7.13
N ARG A 59 11.15 -11.48 -6.02
CA ARG A 59 12.49 -11.22 -5.49
C ARG A 59 12.92 -12.18 -4.38
N VAL A 60 12.00 -12.92 -3.80
CA VAL A 60 12.27 -13.89 -2.73
C VAL A 60 11.97 -15.31 -3.19
N ILE A 61 10.71 -15.62 -3.49
CA ILE A 61 10.31 -16.99 -3.84
C ILE A 61 10.95 -17.42 -5.17
N ALA A 62 10.77 -16.65 -6.23
CA ALA A 62 11.32 -16.97 -7.55
C ALA A 62 12.86 -16.93 -7.56
N ALA A 63 13.46 -16.10 -6.72
CA ALA A 63 14.91 -16.02 -6.56
C ALA A 63 15.49 -17.10 -5.62
N ARG A 64 14.64 -17.95 -5.04
CA ARG A 64 15.03 -19.04 -4.13
C ARG A 64 15.76 -18.55 -2.87
N LEU A 65 15.41 -17.37 -2.38
CA LEU A 65 15.93 -16.86 -1.12
C LEU A 65 15.11 -17.41 0.05
N ASP A 66 15.76 -17.56 1.19
CA ASP A 66 15.10 -18.02 2.42
C ASP A 66 14.41 -16.81 3.08
N PRO A 67 13.08 -16.81 3.21
CA PRO A 67 12.37 -15.70 3.84
C PRO A 67 12.69 -15.51 5.32
N GLU A 68 13.14 -16.54 6.02
CA GLU A 68 13.49 -16.47 7.44
C GLU A 68 14.79 -15.67 7.68
N THR A 69 15.73 -15.75 6.74
CA THR A 69 17.06 -15.14 6.88
C THR A 69 17.26 -13.91 5.99
N THR A 70 16.44 -13.73 4.96
CA THR A 70 16.52 -12.57 4.07
C THR A 70 15.87 -11.35 4.72
N LYS A 71 16.61 -10.25 4.82
CA LYS A 71 16.13 -8.99 5.38
C LYS A 71 15.49 -8.13 4.29
N LEU A 72 14.51 -7.31 4.68
CA LEU A 72 13.83 -6.41 3.75
C LEU A 72 14.79 -5.48 3.02
N ALA A 73 15.82 -4.98 3.71
CA ALA A 73 16.82 -4.11 3.09
C ALA A 73 17.51 -4.73 1.88
N GLU A 74 17.57 -6.07 1.80
CA GLU A 74 18.23 -6.79 0.70
C GLU A 74 17.32 -6.91 -0.54
N VAL A 75 16.01 -6.90 -0.37
CA VAL A 75 15.05 -7.22 -1.44
C VAL A 75 14.00 -6.14 -1.70
N MET A 76 13.93 -5.11 -0.89
CA MET A 76 13.02 -3.98 -1.09
C MET A 76 13.33 -3.17 -2.35
N THR A 77 12.36 -2.44 -2.84
CA THR A 77 12.60 -1.38 -3.82
C THR A 77 13.09 -0.16 -3.06
N LYS A 78 14.35 0.23 -3.31
CA LYS A 78 14.99 1.38 -2.65
C LYS A 78 14.51 2.68 -3.26
N SER A 79 14.41 3.72 -2.42
CA SER A 79 14.02 5.07 -2.84
C SER A 79 12.77 5.06 -3.73
N PRO A 80 11.63 4.55 -3.24
CA PRO A 80 10.43 4.43 -4.06
C PRO A 80 9.94 5.81 -4.49
N GLN A 81 9.24 5.85 -5.62
CA GLN A 81 8.58 7.08 -6.05
C GLN A 81 7.49 7.44 -5.05
N THR A 82 7.43 8.73 -4.71
CA THR A 82 6.44 9.29 -3.78
C THR A 82 5.60 10.33 -4.50
N ILE A 83 4.48 10.69 -3.90
CA ILE A 83 3.59 11.72 -4.43
C ILE A 83 3.18 12.68 -3.32
N SER A 84 3.02 13.97 -3.66
CA SER A 84 2.47 14.94 -2.73
C SER A 84 0.99 14.69 -2.48
N SER A 85 0.56 14.89 -1.24
CA SER A 85 -0.85 14.78 -0.86
C SER A 85 -1.77 15.74 -1.63
N GLU A 86 -1.24 16.82 -2.17
CA GLU A 86 -1.97 17.84 -2.93
C GLU A 86 -2.15 17.49 -4.41
N LYS A 87 -1.42 16.52 -4.93
CA LYS A 87 -1.59 16.04 -6.30
C LYS A 87 -2.91 15.29 -6.46
N THR A 88 -3.35 15.13 -7.71
CA THR A 88 -4.59 14.42 -8.01
C THR A 88 -4.39 12.91 -7.98
N PHE A 89 -5.46 12.19 -7.72
CA PHE A 89 -5.47 10.73 -7.81
C PHE A 89 -5.13 10.24 -9.22
N GLY A 90 -5.57 10.95 -10.25
CA GLY A 90 -5.21 10.65 -11.64
C GLY A 90 -3.71 10.67 -11.86
N HIS A 91 -3.01 11.62 -11.25
CA HIS A 91 -1.54 11.69 -11.31
C HIS A 91 -0.89 10.47 -10.65
N ALA A 92 -1.42 10.04 -9.50
CA ALA A 92 -0.93 8.83 -8.84
C ALA A 92 -1.13 7.58 -9.71
N MET A 93 -2.30 7.45 -10.32
CA MET A 93 -2.60 6.34 -11.24
C MET A 93 -1.69 6.32 -12.45
N LEU A 94 -1.38 7.49 -13.01
CA LEU A 94 -0.43 7.60 -14.12
C LEU A 94 0.96 7.14 -13.70
N MET A 95 1.43 7.54 -12.52
CA MET A 95 2.72 7.07 -11.99
C MET A 95 2.75 5.55 -11.86
N MET A 96 1.69 4.96 -11.32
CA MET A 96 1.58 3.50 -11.17
C MET A 96 1.61 2.80 -12.53
N HIS A 97 0.87 3.33 -13.51
CA HIS A 97 0.81 2.76 -14.85
C HIS A 97 2.17 2.81 -15.55
N GLU A 98 2.83 3.96 -15.52
CA GLU A 98 4.14 4.14 -16.16
C GLU A 98 5.26 3.38 -15.46
N GLY A 99 5.21 3.31 -14.13
CA GLY A 99 6.24 2.65 -13.33
C GLY A 99 6.02 1.15 -13.13
N GLY A 100 4.84 0.62 -13.45
CA GLY A 100 4.53 -0.80 -13.27
C GLY A 100 4.37 -1.22 -11.81
N PHE A 101 4.00 -0.31 -10.94
CA PHE A 101 3.75 -0.59 -9.51
C PHE A 101 2.33 -0.18 -9.12
N ARG A 102 1.86 -0.64 -7.97
CA ARG A 102 0.47 -0.45 -7.52
C ARG A 102 0.33 0.34 -6.22
N HIS A 103 1.43 0.78 -5.64
CA HIS A 103 1.45 1.50 -4.37
C HIS A 103 2.37 2.70 -4.48
N VAL A 104 1.92 3.87 -4.04
CA VAL A 104 2.72 5.09 -4.00
C VAL A 104 2.64 5.70 -2.61
N PRO A 105 3.76 5.82 -1.89
CA PRO A 105 3.77 6.52 -0.61
C PRO A 105 3.46 8.01 -0.80
N VAL A 106 2.68 8.55 0.11
CA VAL A 106 2.23 9.94 0.08
C VAL A 106 3.03 10.77 1.07
N ILE A 107 3.61 11.86 0.59
CA ILE A 107 4.41 12.79 1.37
C ILE A 107 3.68 14.14 1.46
N ASP A 108 3.66 14.69 2.67
CA ASP A 108 3.12 16.03 2.93
C ASP A 108 4.14 16.79 3.76
N HIS A 109 4.62 17.93 3.27
CA HIS A 109 5.65 18.74 3.93
C HIS A 109 6.87 17.90 4.38
N GLY A 110 7.35 17.02 3.50
CA GLY A 110 8.50 16.14 3.77
C GLY A 110 8.21 14.95 4.67
N LYS A 111 6.98 14.77 5.13
CA LYS A 111 6.59 13.67 6.03
C LYS A 111 5.70 12.66 5.33
N LEU A 112 5.93 11.40 5.62
CA LEU A 112 5.11 10.29 5.16
C LEU A 112 3.75 10.34 5.87
N VAL A 113 2.66 10.52 5.12
CA VAL A 113 1.32 10.70 5.69
C VAL A 113 0.32 9.63 5.26
N GLY A 114 0.62 8.85 4.23
CA GLY A 114 -0.32 7.84 3.76
C GLY A 114 0.25 6.99 2.64
N MET A 115 -0.60 6.15 2.11
CA MET A 115 -0.34 5.32 0.95
C MET A 115 -1.53 5.43 0.00
N VAL A 116 -1.27 5.59 -1.28
CA VAL A 116 -2.29 5.44 -2.30
C VAL A 116 -2.00 4.19 -3.12
N SER A 117 -3.05 3.41 -3.41
CA SER A 117 -2.90 2.18 -4.18
C SER A 117 -3.91 2.15 -5.32
N SER A 118 -3.68 1.26 -6.29
CA SER A 118 -4.61 1.05 -7.39
C SER A 118 -5.99 0.56 -6.92
N ARG A 119 -6.08 -0.05 -5.72
CA ARG A 119 -7.36 -0.43 -5.10
C ARG A 119 -8.26 0.77 -4.85
N ASN A 120 -7.67 1.93 -4.55
CA ASN A 120 -8.44 3.14 -4.29
C ASN A 120 -9.27 3.58 -5.50
N ALA A 121 -8.93 3.13 -6.71
CA ALA A 121 -9.72 3.40 -7.91
C ALA A 121 -11.07 2.70 -7.91
N LEU A 122 -11.20 1.57 -7.22
CA LEU A 122 -12.42 0.78 -7.14
C LEU A 122 -13.28 1.13 -5.92
N ASP A 123 -12.66 1.71 -4.90
CA ASP A 123 -13.26 1.88 -3.59
C ASP A 123 -14.53 2.76 -3.54
N PRO A 124 -14.65 3.92 -4.22
CA PRO A 124 -15.84 4.74 -4.08
C PRO A 124 -17.13 4.04 -4.52
N ASP A 125 -17.11 3.43 -5.70
CA ASP A 125 -18.29 2.74 -6.24
C ASP A 125 -18.55 1.42 -5.52
N LEU A 126 -17.47 0.72 -5.16
CA LEU A 126 -17.58 -0.55 -4.43
C LEU A 126 -18.05 -0.34 -2.99
N GLU A 127 -17.57 0.69 -2.31
CA GLU A 127 -18.04 1.01 -0.95
C GLU A 127 -19.53 1.33 -0.94
N GLU A 128 -20.00 2.12 -1.90
CA GLU A 128 -21.42 2.42 -2.05
C GLU A 128 -22.22 1.15 -2.28
N PHE A 129 -21.78 0.30 -3.18
CA PHE A 129 -22.43 -0.99 -3.46
C PHE A 129 -22.48 -1.89 -2.23
N VAL A 130 -21.36 -2.04 -1.52
CA VAL A 130 -21.30 -2.84 -0.28
C VAL A 130 -22.23 -2.29 0.79
N PHE A 131 -22.27 -0.96 0.94
CA PHE A 131 -23.18 -0.31 1.88
C PHE A 131 -24.64 -0.63 1.57
N GLU A 132 -25.03 -0.50 0.31
CA GLU A 132 -26.40 -0.80 -0.14
C GLU A 132 -26.78 -2.27 0.07
N GLU A 133 -25.84 -3.20 -0.25
CA GLU A 133 -26.07 -4.63 -0.06
C GLU A 133 -26.25 -5.00 1.42
N ARG A 134 -25.43 -4.42 2.30
CA ARG A 134 -25.57 -4.62 3.74
C ARG A 134 -26.88 -4.06 4.29
N ARG A 135 -27.27 -2.91 3.78
CA ARG A 135 -28.55 -2.29 4.15
C ARG A 135 -29.72 -3.17 3.72
N ARG A 136 -29.71 -3.72 2.52
CA ARG A 136 -30.74 -4.64 2.02
C ARG A 136 -30.82 -5.90 2.88
N LYS A 137 -29.72 -6.52 3.22
CA LYS A 137 -29.67 -7.69 4.11
C LYS A 137 -30.27 -7.37 5.47
N HIS A 138 -29.90 -6.25 6.06
CA HIS A 138 -30.44 -5.83 7.36
C HIS A 138 -31.97 -5.66 7.32
N LEU A 139 -32.51 -5.08 6.26
CA LEU A 139 -33.95 -4.92 6.09
C LEU A 139 -34.65 -6.25 5.92
N ILE A 140 -34.03 -7.25 5.35
CA ILE A 140 -34.60 -8.60 5.21
C ILE A 140 -34.56 -9.35 6.54
N GLU A 141 -33.49 -9.24 7.28
CA GLU A 141 -33.29 -9.92 8.58
C GLU A 141 -34.18 -9.32 9.70
N THR A 142 -34.55 -8.06 9.60
CA THR A 142 -35.44 -7.39 10.57
C THR A 142 -36.94 -7.53 10.28
N ARG A 143 -37.28 -8.16 9.20
CA ARG A 143 -38.68 -8.52 8.86
C ARG A 143 -39.02 -9.90 9.38
#